data_7f98b06024e041863dfdc57db464074a
#
_entry.id   7f98b06024e041863dfdc57db464074a
#
_cell.length_a   1.000
_cell.length_b   1.000
_cell.length_c   1.000
_cell.angle_alpha   90.00
_cell.angle_beta   90.00
_cell.angle_gamma   90.00
#
_symmetry.space_group_name_H-M   'P 1'
#
loop_
_entity.id
_entity.type
_entity.pdbx_description
1 polymer ?
#
loop_
_entity_poly.entity_id
_entity_poly.type
_entity_poly.pdbx_seq_one_letter_code
_entity_poly.pdbx_strand_id
1 'polypeptide(L)'
;MDPKPVSANEVVRAHIWVRGRVQGVGFRAHVEYCARKIGGLSGWVRNVGYDTVEAVAEGEHAVVDRLIEAMKQGSRASRVDESKVEWETPTGEFMQFGVRRSV
;
A
#
# COMPACT_ATOMS: atom_id res chain seq x y z
N MET A 1 0.45 3.20 -20.69
CA MET A 1 1.38 3.62 -19.61
C MET A 1 0.59 4.41 -18.58
N ASP A 2 0.76 4.06 -17.34
CA ASP A 2 0.04 4.73 -16.27
C ASP A 2 0.59 6.13 -16.05
N PRO A 3 -0.26 7.11 -15.81
CA PRO A 3 0.20 8.48 -15.62
C PRO A 3 0.96 8.62 -14.30
N LYS A 4 2.10 9.29 -14.37
CA LYS A 4 2.84 9.63 -13.16
C LYS A 4 2.16 10.83 -12.51
N PRO A 5 1.85 10.77 -11.21
CA PRO A 5 1.23 11.91 -10.53
C PRO A 5 2.15 13.13 -10.55
N VAL A 6 1.57 14.31 -10.78
CA VAL A 6 2.33 15.56 -10.84
C VAL A 6 1.88 16.58 -9.79
N SER A 7 0.75 16.34 -9.11
CA SER A 7 0.20 17.26 -8.10
C SER A 7 -0.04 16.52 -6.79
N ALA A 8 0.29 17.17 -5.67
CA ALA A 8 0.06 16.60 -4.33
C ALA A 8 -1.42 16.34 -4.03
N ASN A 9 -2.32 17.11 -4.66
CA ASN A 9 -3.76 17.00 -4.44
C ASN A 9 -4.48 16.15 -5.48
N GLU A 10 -3.76 15.70 -6.50
CA GLU A 10 -4.34 14.82 -7.51
C GLU A 10 -4.71 13.48 -6.88
N VAL A 11 -5.92 13.00 -7.17
CA VAL A 11 -6.33 11.66 -6.73
C VAL A 11 -5.64 10.64 -7.61
N VAL A 12 -4.95 9.70 -6.97
CA VAL A 12 -4.13 8.71 -7.66
C VAL A 12 -4.42 7.31 -7.14
N ARG A 13 -3.96 6.30 -7.89
CA ARG A 13 -3.97 4.91 -7.46
C ARG A 13 -2.55 4.35 -7.55
N ALA A 14 -2.05 3.81 -6.46
CA ALA A 14 -0.78 3.12 -6.44
C ALA A 14 -1.00 1.63 -6.22
N HIS A 15 -0.29 0.82 -6.98
CA HIS A 15 -0.20 -0.62 -6.78
C HIS A 15 1.19 -0.89 -6.24
N ILE A 16 1.27 -1.47 -5.04
CA ILE A 16 2.50 -1.51 -4.26
C ILE A 16 2.82 -2.96 -3.90
N TRP A 17 4.07 -3.36 -4.13
CA TRP A 17 4.58 -4.66 -3.68
C TRP A 17 5.80 -4.43 -2.81
N VAL A 18 5.86 -5.12 -1.68
CA VAL A 18 7.07 -5.18 -0.85
C VAL A 18 7.42 -6.65 -0.63
N ARG A 19 8.70 -6.96 -0.70
CA ARG A 19 9.20 -8.32 -0.55
C ARG A 19 10.29 -8.37 0.51
N GLY A 20 10.30 -9.45 1.27
CA GLY A 20 11.26 -9.67 2.32
C GLY A 20 10.64 -10.46 3.46
N ARG A 21 11.04 -10.15 4.69
CA ARG A 21 10.43 -10.75 5.87
C ARG A 21 9.20 -9.95 6.26
N VAL A 22 8.11 -10.16 5.52
CA VAL A 22 6.89 -9.37 5.64
C VAL A 22 5.65 -10.22 5.94
N GLN A 23 5.78 -11.55 5.97
CA GLN A 23 4.67 -12.44 6.32
C GLN A 23 4.94 -13.12 7.66
N GLY A 24 3.87 -13.44 8.41
CA GLY A 24 3.99 -14.04 9.71
C GLY A 24 4.46 -13.09 10.80
N VAL A 25 4.50 -11.78 10.52
CA VAL A 25 5.01 -10.75 11.44
C VAL A 25 3.99 -9.62 11.66
N GLY A 26 2.73 -9.83 11.24
CA GLY A 26 1.68 -8.82 11.40
C GLY A 26 1.79 -7.65 10.43
N PHE A 27 2.46 -7.82 9.30
CA PHE A 27 2.71 -6.73 8.37
C PHE A 27 1.42 -6.17 7.76
N ARG A 28 0.48 -7.05 7.36
CA ARG A 28 -0.80 -6.59 6.80
C ARG A 28 -1.58 -5.72 7.78
N ALA A 29 -1.63 -6.15 9.04
CA ALA A 29 -2.29 -5.39 10.10
C ALA A 29 -1.59 -4.06 10.33
N HIS A 30 -0.27 -4.03 10.25
CA HIS A 30 0.53 -2.81 10.37
C HIS A 30 0.20 -1.83 9.22
N VAL A 31 0.11 -2.33 7.99
CA VAL A 31 -0.22 -1.49 6.83
C VAL A 31 -1.64 -0.91 6.97
N GLU A 32 -2.61 -1.75 7.38
CA GLU A 32 -3.96 -1.28 7.62
C GLU A 32 -4.00 -0.19 8.70
N TYR A 33 -3.29 -0.41 9.78
CA TYR A 33 -3.17 0.57 10.86
C TYR A 33 -2.60 1.89 10.34
N CYS A 34 -1.52 1.83 9.57
CA CYS A 34 -0.90 3.02 9.00
C CYS A 34 -1.86 3.76 8.06
N ALA A 35 -2.55 3.01 7.19
CA ALA A 35 -3.49 3.60 6.24
C ALA A 35 -4.62 4.32 6.96
N ARG A 36 -5.17 3.72 8.00
CA ARG A 36 -6.25 4.32 8.79
C ARG A 36 -5.78 5.54 9.57
N LYS A 37 -4.56 5.48 10.11
CA LYS A 37 -3.97 6.61 10.86
C LYS A 37 -3.66 7.78 9.94
N ILE A 38 -3.15 7.53 8.74
CA ILE A 38 -2.90 8.58 7.75
C ILE A 38 -4.23 9.23 7.34
N GLY A 39 -5.26 8.41 7.10
CA GLY A 39 -6.57 8.86 6.68
C GLY A 39 -6.62 9.22 5.19
N GLY A 40 -7.85 9.28 4.65
CA GLY A 40 -8.04 9.65 3.24
C GLY A 40 -7.62 8.60 2.23
N LEU A 41 -7.42 7.36 2.67
CA LEU A 41 -7.02 6.25 1.82
C LEU A 41 -8.12 5.21 1.72
N SER A 42 -8.27 4.64 0.52
CA SER A 42 -9.11 3.47 0.29
C SER A 42 -8.31 2.44 -0.49
N GLY A 43 -8.67 1.16 -0.36
CA GLY A 43 -7.95 0.09 -1.04
C GLY A 43 -7.84 -1.16 -0.19
N TRP A 44 -6.75 -1.90 -0.38
CA TRP A 44 -6.56 -3.17 0.32
C TRP A 44 -5.10 -3.57 0.39
N VAL A 45 -4.81 -4.53 1.28
CA VAL A 45 -3.49 -5.14 1.45
C VAL A 45 -3.68 -6.65 1.64
N ARG A 46 -2.79 -7.44 1.04
CA ARG A 46 -2.83 -8.91 1.14
C ARG A 46 -1.43 -9.52 1.02
N ASN A 47 -1.29 -10.74 1.52
CA ASN A 47 -0.08 -11.54 1.30
C ASN A 47 -0.15 -12.20 -0.08
N VAL A 48 0.99 -12.29 -0.76
CA VAL A 48 1.12 -12.99 -2.04
C VAL A 48 2.30 -13.96 -1.92
N GLY A 49 2.04 -15.26 -2.19
CA GLY A 49 3.09 -16.26 -2.00
C GLY A 49 3.52 -16.33 -0.55
N TYR A 50 4.83 -16.40 -0.31
CA TYR A 50 5.37 -16.56 1.05
C TYR A 50 6.24 -15.38 1.51
N ASP A 51 6.63 -14.47 0.62
CA ASP A 51 7.57 -13.39 0.95
C ASP A 51 7.13 -12.00 0.49
N THR A 52 5.91 -11.87 -0.02
CA THR A 52 5.45 -10.63 -0.62
C THR A 52 4.15 -10.15 0.02
N VAL A 53 4.03 -8.84 0.20
CA VAL A 53 2.77 -8.17 0.55
C VAL A 53 2.45 -7.20 -0.57
N GLU A 54 1.22 -7.27 -1.05
CA GLU A 54 0.70 -6.44 -2.12
C GLU A 54 -0.39 -5.53 -1.59
N ALA A 55 -0.40 -4.27 -2.04
CA ALA A 55 -1.45 -3.33 -1.68
C ALA A 55 -1.87 -2.51 -2.89
N VAL A 56 -3.13 -2.08 -2.87
CA VAL A 56 -3.64 -1.05 -3.78
C VAL A 56 -4.20 0.06 -2.92
N ALA A 57 -3.83 1.29 -3.20
CA ALA A 57 -4.28 2.44 -2.42
C ALA A 57 -4.68 3.60 -3.33
N GLU A 58 -5.84 4.18 -3.05
CA GLU A 58 -6.33 5.38 -3.73
C GLU A 58 -6.51 6.50 -2.74
N GLY A 59 -6.20 7.71 -3.17
CA GLY A 59 -6.32 8.93 -2.39
C GLY A 59 -5.53 10.04 -3.05
N GLU A 60 -5.42 11.17 -2.37
CA GLU A 60 -4.57 12.25 -2.85
C GLU A 60 -3.11 11.79 -2.88
N HIS A 61 -2.37 12.24 -3.87
CA HIS A 61 -1.00 11.80 -4.12
C HIS A 61 -0.12 11.89 -2.85
N ALA A 62 -0.16 13.02 -2.15
CA ALA A 62 0.65 13.20 -0.94
C ALA A 62 0.30 12.18 0.14
N VAL A 63 -0.96 11.78 0.24
CA VAL A 63 -1.45 10.82 1.23
C VAL A 63 -1.02 9.41 0.84
N VAL A 64 -1.15 9.06 -0.45
CA VAL A 64 -0.71 7.77 -0.97
C VAL A 64 0.80 7.60 -0.79
N ASP A 65 1.58 8.66 -1.04
CA ASP A 65 3.04 8.63 -0.83
C ASP A 65 3.40 8.30 0.62
N ARG A 66 2.62 8.78 1.58
CA ARG A 66 2.87 8.47 3.00
C ARG A 66 2.70 6.98 3.28
N LEU A 67 1.70 6.34 2.66
CA LEU A 67 1.51 4.90 2.81
C LEU A 67 2.64 4.12 2.14
N ILE A 68 3.07 4.55 0.95
CA ILE A 68 4.20 3.92 0.25
C ILE A 68 5.43 3.93 1.14
N GLU A 69 5.75 5.08 1.74
CA GLU A 69 6.91 5.19 2.62
C GLU A 69 6.77 4.31 3.86
N ALA A 70 5.58 4.24 4.46
CA ALA A 70 5.33 3.39 5.61
C ALA A 70 5.54 1.91 5.26
N MET A 71 5.11 1.48 4.07
CA MET A 71 5.30 0.10 3.62
C MET A 71 6.77 -0.22 3.36
N LYS A 72 7.49 0.71 2.75
CA LYS A 72 8.94 0.53 2.48
C LYS A 72 9.74 0.45 3.78
N GLN A 73 9.40 1.25 4.75
CA GLN A 73 10.04 1.25 6.06
C GLN A 73 9.72 -0.03 6.82
N GLY A 74 8.47 -0.51 6.72
CA GLY A 74 8.03 -1.71 7.39
C GLY A 74 7.77 -1.51 8.88
N SER A 75 7.48 -2.63 9.56
CA SER A 75 7.27 -2.67 11.00
C SER A 75 8.56 -3.15 11.70
N ARG A 76 8.58 -3.06 13.03
CA ARG A 76 9.73 -3.49 13.83
C ARG A 76 10.13 -4.95 13.58
N ALA A 77 9.14 -5.82 13.42
CA ALA A 77 9.37 -7.25 13.25
C ALA A 77 9.61 -7.63 11.79
N SER A 78 9.50 -6.71 10.86
CA SER A 78 9.63 -6.98 9.44
C SER A 78 10.97 -6.51 8.89
N ARG A 79 11.29 -6.99 7.68
CA ARG A 79 12.42 -6.49 6.90
C ARG A 79 11.98 -6.41 5.45
N VAL A 80 12.02 -5.21 4.88
CA VAL A 80 11.68 -5.00 3.48
C VAL A 80 12.97 -4.94 2.68
N ASP A 81 13.15 -5.94 1.79
CA ASP A 81 14.35 -6.05 0.96
C ASP A 81 14.15 -5.38 -0.39
N GLU A 82 12.93 -5.45 -0.94
CA GLU A 82 12.61 -4.86 -2.23
C GLU A 82 11.23 -4.25 -2.20
N SER A 83 11.03 -3.21 -3.00
CA SER A 83 9.71 -2.61 -3.18
C SER A 83 9.52 -2.20 -4.63
N LYS A 84 8.26 -2.21 -5.08
CA LYS A 84 7.87 -1.80 -6.42
C LYS A 84 6.56 -1.04 -6.33
N VAL A 85 6.46 0.04 -7.07
CA VAL A 85 5.23 0.84 -7.15
C VAL A 85 4.87 1.03 -8.60
N GLU A 86 3.62 0.77 -8.95
CA GLU A 86 3.06 1.10 -10.26
C GLU A 86 1.88 2.03 -10.06
N TRP A 87 1.83 3.11 -10.83
CA TRP A 87 0.74 4.06 -10.78
C TRP A 87 -0.32 3.64 -11.79
N GLU A 88 -1.59 3.66 -11.36
CA GLU A 88 -2.73 3.26 -12.17
C GLU A 88 -3.78 4.36 -12.15
N THR A 89 -4.75 4.26 -13.05
CA THR A 89 -5.87 5.17 -13.03
C THR A 89 -6.79 4.86 -11.85
N PRO A 90 -7.12 5.84 -11.00
CA PRO A 90 -8.04 5.59 -9.88
C PRO A 90 -9.43 5.25 -10.39
N THR A 91 -10.12 4.35 -9.68
CA THR A 91 -11.44 3.87 -10.06
C THR A 91 -12.56 4.35 -9.15
N GLY A 92 -12.21 4.74 -7.91
CA GLY A 92 -13.21 5.11 -6.92
C GLY A 92 -14.01 3.93 -6.39
N GLU A 93 -13.58 2.69 -6.64
CA GLU A 93 -14.35 1.49 -6.31
C GLU A 93 -14.29 1.10 -4.83
N PHE A 94 -13.32 1.60 -4.08
CA PHE A 94 -13.13 1.20 -2.69
C PHE A 94 -13.82 2.17 -1.74
N MET A 95 -14.45 1.60 -0.70
CA MET A 95 -15.12 2.39 0.33
C MET A 95 -14.19 2.75 1.48
N GLN A 96 -13.23 1.87 1.78
CA GLN A 96 -12.29 2.03 2.88
C GLN A 96 -11.05 1.19 2.62
N PHE A 97 -10.07 1.25 3.53
CA PHE A 97 -8.87 0.43 3.43
C PHE A 97 -9.01 -0.80 4.33
N GLY A 98 -8.73 -1.98 3.79
CA GLY A 98 -8.89 -3.22 4.53
C GLY A 98 -7.90 -4.30 4.15
N VAL A 99 -7.87 -5.36 4.96
CA VAL A 99 -7.02 -6.53 4.73
C VAL A 99 -7.81 -7.56 3.91
N ARG A 100 -7.15 -8.13 2.90
CA ARG A 100 -7.69 -9.22 2.09
C ARG A 100 -6.98 -10.52 2.37
N ARG A 101 -7.62 -11.62 1.96
CA ARG A 101 -7.02 -12.96 2.06
C ARG A 101 -5.74 -13.05 1.25
N SER A 102 -4.84 -13.90 1.73
CA SER A 102 -3.62 -14.27 1.01
C SER A 102 -3.93 -14.98 -0.30
N VAL A 103 -3.10 -14.77 -1.27
CA VAL A 103 -3.19 -15.45 -2.58
C VAL A 103 -1.86 -16.08 -2.96
#